data_0bf58ecb8edc62390f836d1142af0bb0
#
_entry.id   0bf58ecb8edc62390f836d1142af0bb0
#
_cell.length_a   1.000
_cell.length_b   1.000
_cell.length_c   1.000
_cell.angle_alpha   90.00
_cell.angle_beta   90.00
_cell.angle_gamma   90.00
#
_symmetry.space_group_name_H-M   'P 1'
#
loop_
_entity.id
_entity.type
_entity.pdbx_description
1 polymer ?
#
loop_
_entity_poly.entity_id
_entity_poly.type
_entity_poly.pdbx_seq_one_letter_code
_entity_poly.pdbx_strand_id
1 'polypeptide(L)'
;MANNIIDSISLEKNIPVPLYYQLKKQLLSLIEDAVIKEGELLPPENELCKLLKISRPTIRQAFTELVNEGYLNRYKGKGTFVSSPRVHDRFFSRLESFHDEMVEKGYNPKTLVVKMEKISGPHEANERLSLSLDAPLIYLSRVRSVATTPLVYVETFMPYDEYKRLMQVDFTVNSLYEALEKLYRIRVNRVRREFVAVNARPKEAELLQITRNKALIQVKTVAYSDDVHNPVEFSIARYRGDLNKFSVELSR
;
A
#
# COMPACT_ATOMS: atom_id res chain seq x y z
N MET A 1 -7.77 13.42 -27.54
CA MET A 1 -8.06 12.69 -26.30
C MET A 1 -7.78 13.51 -25.05
N ALA A 2 -6.69 14.28 -24.95
CA ALA A 2 -6.41 15.11 -23.77
C ALA A 2 -7.45 16.21 -23.45
N ASN A 3 -8.19 16.73 -24.42
CA ASN A 3 -9.20 17.78 -24.18
C ASN A 3 -10.43 17.30 -23.41
N ASN A 4 -10.86 16.05 -23.55
CA ASN A 4 -12.04 15.53 -22.83
C ASN A 4 -11.82 15.36 -21.33
N ILE A 5 -10.58 15.21 -20.88
CA ILE A 5 -10.21 14.98 -19.46
C ILE A 5 -10.34 16.29 -18.66
N ILE A 6 -10.02 17.41 -19.29
CA ILE A 6 -10.03 18.73 -18.64
C ILE A 6 -11.47 19.23 -18.45
N ASP A 7 -12.37 18.84 -19.34
CA ASP A 7 -13.79 19.21 -19.28
C ASP A 7 -14.49 18.61 -18.03
N SER A 8 -13.91 17.59 -17.42
CA SER A 8 -14.41 16.98 -16.18
C SER A 8 -13.91 17.68 -14.91
N ILE A 9 -12.95 18.63 -15.02
CA ILE A 9 -12.40 19.37 -13.89
C ILE A 9 -13.21 20.62 -13.63
N SER A 10 -13.86 20.72 -12.47
CA SER A 10 -14.62 21.89 -12.01
C SER A 10 -14.00 22.48 -10.76
N LEU A 11 -13.57 23.75 -10.82
CA LEU A 11 -12.92 24.42 -9.70
C LEU A 11 -13.83 25.55 -9.18
N GLU A 12 -14.10 25.52 -7.87
CA GLU A 12 -14.94 26.49 -7.19
C GLU A 12 -14.09 27.57 -6.51
N LYS A 13 -14.25 28.84 -6.96
CA LYS A 13 -13.45 29.96 -6.42
C LYS A 13 -14.01 30.55 -5.13
N ASN A 14 -15.25 30.22 -4.79
CA ASN A 14 -16.02 30.84 -3.69
C ASN A 14 -16.04 29.98 -2.41
N ILE A 15 -15.28 28.89 -2.34
CA ILE A 15 -15.18 28.04 -1.15
C ILE A 15 -13.82 28.22 -0.47
N PRO A 16 -13.72 28.00 0.86
CA PRO A 16 -12.47 28.16 1.61
C PRO A 16 -11.47 27.01 1.37
N VAL A 17 -11.41 26.47 0.15
CA VAL A 17 -10.48 25.41 -0.26
C VAL A 17 -9.58 25.95 -1.38
N PRO A 18 -8.25 25.97 -1.21
CA PRO A 18 -7.33 26.50 -2.21
C PRO A 18 -7.48 25.81 -3.58
N LEU A 19 -7.44 26.58 -4.66
CA LEU A 19 -7.65 26.07 -6.04
C LEU A 19 -6.63 25.01 -6.45
N TYR A 20 -5.37 25.12 -5.99
CA TYR A 20 -4.35 24.10 -6.27
C TYR A 20 -4.72 22.75 -5.62
N TYR A 21 -5.31 22.78 -4.43
CA TYR A 21 -5.72 21.58 -3.72
C TYR A 21 -6.95 20.92 -4.37
N GLN A 22 -7.91 21.74 -4.85
CA GLN A 22 -9.04 21.25 -5.60
C GLN A 22 -8.59 20.58 -6.90
N LEU A 23 -7.70 21.22 -7.66
CA LEU A 23 -7.11 20.67 -8.89
C LEU A 23 -6.37 19.37 -8.63
N LYS A 24 -5.53 19.35 -7.58
CA LYS A 24 -4.82 18.16 -7.16
C LYS A 24 -5.76 16.99 -6.88
N LYS A 25 -6.82 17.22 -6.07
CA LYS A 25 -7.79 16.17 -5.71
C LYS A 25 -8.52 15.62 -6.94
N GLN A 26 -8.93 16.48 -7.86
CA GLN A 26 -9.67 16.04 -9.05
C GLN A 26 -8.76 15.29 -10.03
N LEU A 27 -7.53 15.74 -10.24
CA LEU A 27 -6.55 14.99 -11.03
C LEU A 27 -6.24 13.63 -10.40
N LEU A 28 -6.10 13.59 -9.08
CA LEU A 28 -5.88 12.35 -8.35
C LEU A 28 -7.02 11.37 -8.57
N SER A 29 -8.28 11.80 -8.40
CA SER A 29 -9.45 10.97 -8.66
C SER A 29 -9.46 10.44 -10.10
N LEU A 30 -9.18 11.28 -11.10
CA LEU A 30 -9.13 10.87 -12.51
C LEU A 30 -8.04 9.84 -12.80
N ILE A 31 -6.91 9.92 -12.09
CA ILE A 31 -5.81 8.94 -12.18
C ILE A 31 -6.21 7.63 -11.48
N GLU A 32 -6.76 7.70 -10.27
CA GLU A 32 -7.19 6.54 -9.49
C GLU A 32 -8.34 5.77 -10.15
N ASP A 33 -9.27 6.48 -10.78
CA ASP A 33 -10.37 5.89 -11.55
C ASP A 33 -9.96 5.39 -12.95
N ALA A 34 -8.65 5.48 -13.26
CA ALA A 34 -8.05 5.10 -14.54
C ALA A 34 -8.69 5.81 -15.77
N VAL A 35 -9.30 6.98 -15.56
CA VAL A 35 -9.77 7.86 -16.61
C VAL A 35 -8.57 8.45 -17.36
N ILE A 36 -7.52 8.82 -16.59
CA ILE A 36 -6.21 9.17 -17.13
C ILE A 36 -5.26 7.99 -16.83
N LYS A 37 -4.72 7.38 -17.87
CA LYS A 37 -3.93 6.15 -17.76
C LYS A 37 -2.46 6.43 -17.44
N GLU A 38 -1.81 5.47 -16.79
CA GLU A 38 -0.35 5.50 -16.59
C GLU A 38 0.37 5.66 -17.95
N GLY A 39 1.38 6.51 -17.96
CA GLY A 39 2.14 6.86 -19.16
C GLY A 39 1.47 7.92 -20.04
N GLU A 40 0.26 8.35 -19.73
CA GLU A 40 -0.44 9.39 -20.51
C GLU A 40 0.18 10.78 -20.22
N LEU A 41 0.37 11.56 -21.29
CA LEU A 41 0.89 12.92 -21.22
C LEU A 41 -0.23 13.88 -20.81
N LEU A 42 -0.03 14.61 -19.71
CA LEU A 42 -0.94 15.69 -19.33
C LEU A 42 -0.72 16.92 -20.18
N PRO A 43 -1.78 17.72 -20.40
CA PRO A 43 -1.67 18.99 -21.11
C PRO A 43 -0.63 19.92 -20.47
N PRO A 44 0.09 20.72 -21.26
CA PRO A 44 1.04 21.70 -20.76
C PRO A 44 0.42 22.68 -19.76
N GLU A 45 1.20 23.11 -18.74
CA GLU A 45 0.74 24.07 -17.72
C GLU A 45 0.06 25.30 -18.34
N ASN A 46 0.59 25.82 -19.45
CA ASN A 46 0.03 26.99 -20.14
C ASN A 46 -1.35 26.76 -20.76
N GLU A 47 -1.60 25.56 -21.23
CA GLU A 47 -2.90 25.14 -21.77
C GLU A 47 -3.93 25.01 -20.65
N LEU A 48 -3.56 24.34 -19.56
CA LEU A 48 -4.38 24.21 -18.35
C LEU A 48 -4.75 25.59 -17.76
N CYS A 49 -3.82 26.55 -17.75
CA CYS A 49 -4.11 27.92 -17.31
C CYS A 49 -5.26 28.56 -18.09
N LYS A 50 -5.28 28.36 -19.41
CA LYS A 50 -6.32 28.91 -20.28
C LYS A 50 -7.66 28.23 -20.08
N LEU A 51 -7.66 26.90 -19.99
CA LEU A 51 -8.88 26.09 -19.88
C LEU A 51 -9.53 26.24 -18.51
N LEU A 52 -8.75 26.12 -17.43
CA LEU A 52 -9.26 26.19 -16.05
C LEU A 52 -9.37 27.64 -15.51
N LYS A 53 -8.89 28.64 -16.24
CA LYS A 53 -8.88 30.07 -15.84
C LYS A 53 -8.26 30.30 -14.45
N ILE A 54 -7.15 29.62 -14.16
CA ILE A 54 -6.36 29.76 -12.94
C ILE A 54 -4.90 30.11 -13.25
N SER A 55 -4.17 30.59 -12.24
CA SER A 55 -2.80 31.04 -12.41
C SER A 55 -1.82 29.88 -12.63
N ARG A 56 -0.74 30.14 -13.38
CA ARG A 56 0.34 29.16 -13.59
C ARG A 56 0.98 28.67 -12.27
N PRO A 57 1.26 29.53 -11.27
CA PRO A 57 1.72 29.07 -9.96
C PRO A 57 0.78 28.06 -9.31
N THR A 58 -0.55 28.25 -9.40
CA THR A 58 -1.56 27.34 -8.85
C THR A 58 -1.47 25.94 -9.49
N ILE A 59 -1.38 25.86 -10.83
CA ILE A 59 -1.22 24.61 -11.54
C ILE A 59 0.11 23.95 -11.19
N ARG A 60 1.19 24.74 -11.18
CA ARG A 60 2.53 24.26 -10.88
C ARG A 60 2.63 23.69 -9.47
N GLN A 61 1.93 24.29 -8.51
CA GLN A 61 1.88 23.78 -7.13
C GLN A 61 1.16 22.40 -7.10
N ALA A 62 -0.05 22.29 -7.69
CA ALA A 62 -0.76 21.05 -7.77
C ALA A 62 0.07 19.92 -8.42
N PHE A 63 0.71 20.22 -9.55
CA PHE A 63 1.59 19.29 -10.25
C PHE A 63 2.81 18.90 -9.43
N THR A 64 3.42 19.87 -8.72
CA THR A 64 4.60 19.60 -7.89
C THR A 64 4.25 18.68 -6.73
N GLU A 65 3.10 18.88 -6.10
CA GLU A 65 2.62 17.97 -5.04
C GLU A 65 2.36 16.58 -5.60
N LEU A 66 1.66 16.45 -6.74
CA LEU A 66 1.43 15.15 -7.38
C LEU A 66 2.72 14.45 -7.85
N VAL A 67 3.74 15.21 -8.26
CA VAL A 67 5.09 14.66 -8.55
C VAL A 67 5.76 14.17 -7.28
N ASN A 68 5.70 14.94 -6.19
CA ASN A 68 6.29 14.54 -4.90
C ASN A 68 5.58 13.31 -4.32
N GLU A 69 4.29 13.15 -4.59
CA GLU A 69 3.47 12.00 -4.20
C GLU A 69 3.59 10.81 -5.18
N GLY A 70 4.32 10.98 -6.29
CA GLY A 70 4.60 9.92 -7.25
C GLY A 70 3.50 9.65 -8.29
N TYR A 71 2.43 10.43 -8.31
CA TYR A 71 1.35 10.32 -9.31
C TYR A 71 1.69 10.91 -10.66
N LEU A 72 2.68 11.80 -10.70
CA LEU A 72 3.18 12.40 -11.92
C LEU A 72 4.70 12.31 -12.02
N ASN A 73 5.21 12.14 -13.23
CA ASN A 73 6.62 12.25 -13.56
C ASN A 73 6.83 13.43 -14.52
N ARG A 74 7.73 14.35 -14.15
CA ARG A 74 8.08 15.49 -14.99
C ARG A 74 9.40 15.24 -15.72
N TYR A 75 9.36 15.23 -17.04
CA TYR A 75 10.54 15.10 -17.89
C TYR A 75 10.86 16.43 -18.59
N LYS A 76 12.06 16.95 -18.39
CA LYS A 76 12.50 18.22 -19.01
C LYS A 76 12.38 18.13 -20.53
N GLY A 77 11.65 19.07 -21.13
CA GLY A 77 11.42 19.13 -22.60
C GLY A 77 10.41 18.12 -23.15
N LYS A 78 9.93 17.14 -22.38
CA LYS A 78 8.98 16.13 -22.84
C LYS A 78 7.57 16.31 -22.24
N GLY A 79 7.46 16.98 -21.09
CA GLY A 79 6.18 17.22 -20.43
C GLY A 79 6.01 16.49 -19.10
N THR A 80 4.77 16.48 -18.61
CA THR A 80 4.37 15.81 -17.38
C THR A 80 3.49 14.62 -17.72
N PHE A 81 3.90 13.44 -17.26
CA PHE A 81 3.23 12.17 -17.55
C PHE A 81 2.61 11.62 -16.27
N VAL A 82 1.45 10.96 -16.41
CA VAL A 82 0.86 10.18 -15.33
C VAL A 82 1.78 9.01 -15.01
N SER A 83 2.02 8.80 -13.73
CA SER A 83 2.79 7.68 -13.24
C SER A 83 1.95 6.89 -12.25
N SER A 84 2.20 5.60 -12.15
CA SER A 84 1.73 4.85 -10.99
C SER A 84 2.51 5.33 -9.77
N PRO A 85 1.83 5.69 -8.68
CA PRO A 85 2.52 6.04 -7.47
C PRO A 85 3.39 4.85 -7.05
N ARG A 86 4.71 5.04 -7.05
CA ARG A 86 5.58 4.12 -6.34
C ARG A 86 5.28 4.34 -4.87
N VAL A 87 4.61 3.40 -4.26
CA VAL A 87 4.34 3.45 -2.83
C VAL A 87 5.71 3.43 -2.12
N HIS A 88 6.12 4.60 -1.63
CA HIS A 88 7.32 4.73 -0.81
C HIS A 88 6.95 4.21 0.57
N ASP A 89 7.17 2.94 0.83
CA ASP A 89 6.88 2.34 2.11
C ASP A 89 7.85 2.86 3.17
N ARG A 90 7.34 3.61 4.13
CA ARG A 90 8.01 3.87 5.42
C ARG A 90 7.95 2.64 6.33
N PHE A 91 7.46 1.53 5.80
CA PHE A 91 7.33 0.23 6.44
C PHE A 91 8.61 -0.23 7.17
N PHE A 92 9.77 0.30 6.80
CA PHE A 92 11.05 -0.02 7.42
C PHE A 92 11.38 0.81 8.65
N SER A 93 10.84 2.01 8.75
CA SER A 93 11.20 2.96 9.79
C SER A 93 10.19 3.03 10.94
N ARG A 94 8.97 2.48 10.75
CA ARG A 94 7.91 2.49 11.76
C ARG A 94 7.15 1.17 11.79
N LEU A 95 6.60 0.84 12.97
CA LEU A 95 5.71 -0.29 13.19
C LEU A 95 4.25 0.14 13.01
N GLU A 96 3.94 0.67 11.83
CA GLU A 96 2.58 1.08 11.48
C GLU A 96 1.87 -0.01 10.69
N SER A 97 0.54 -0.02 10.74
CA SER A 97 -0.23 -0.91 9.88
C SER A 97 -0.19 -0.40 8.43
N PHE A 98 -0.31 -1.30 7.46
CA PHE A 98 -0.44 -0.90 6.05
C PHE A 98 -1.59 0.10 5.83
N HIS A 99 -2.69 -0.06 6.58
CA HIS A 99 -3.85 0.83 6.48
C HIS A 99 -3.46 2.26 6.89
N ASP A 100 -2.87 2.40 8.08
CA ASP A 100 -2.51 3.71 8.63
C ASP A 100 -1.46 4.40 7.76
N GLU A 101 -0.46 3.65 7.30
CA GLU A 101 0.55 4.16 6.39
C GLU A 101 -0.05 4.67 5.07
N MET A 102 -1.00 3.94 4.48
CA MET A 102 -1.64 4.35 3.24
C MET A 102 -2.58 5.53 3.44
N VAL A 103 -3.31 5.59 4.57
CA VAL A 103 -4.18 6.72 4.91
C VAL A 103 -3.36 7.99 5.18
N GLU A 104 -2.22 7.89 5.90
CA GLU A 104 -1.31 9.02 6.11
C GLU A 104 -0.78 9.60 4.79
N LYS A 105 -0.55 8.73 3.80
CA LYS A 105 -0.15 9.11 2.44
C LYS A 105 -1.30 9.66 1.58
N GLY A 106 -2.52 9.74 2.14
CA GLY A 106 -3.71 10.23 1.43
C GLY A 106 -4.37 9.21 0.50
N TYR A 107 -3.97 7.94 0.59
CA TYR A 107 -4.59 6.85 -0.18
C TYR A 107 -5.81 6.27 0.53
N ASN A 108 -6.68 5.62 -0.26
CA ASN A 108 -7.79 4.81 0.26
C ASN A 108 -7.44 3.31 0.12
N PRO A 109 -6.81 2.71 1.15
CA PRO A 109 -6.41 1.32 1.09
C PRO A 109 -7.62 0.38 1.17
N LYS A 110 -7.56 -0.71 0.40
CA LYS A 110 -8.54 -1.80 0.45
C LYS A 110 -7.83 -3.11 0.78
N THR A 111 -8.50 -3.93 1.56
CA THR A 111 -8.02 -5.28 1.90
C THR A 111 -9.04 -6.31 1.45
N LEU A 112 -8.59 -7.28 0.64
CA LEU A 112 -9.32 -8.50 0.32
C LEU A 112 -8.76 -9.64 1.16
N VAL A 113 -9.58 -10.24 2.00
CA VAL A 113 -9.23 -11.49 2.69
C VAL A 113 -9.42 -12.64 1.69
N VAL A 114 -8.31 -13.25 1.28
CA VAL A 114 -8.32 -14.38 0.35
C VAL A 114 -8.69 -15.66 1.07
N LYS A 115 -8.11 -15.86 2.28
CA LYS A 115 -8.36 -17.03 3.10
C LYS A 115 -8.07 -16.75 4.56
N MET A 116 -8.89 -17.32 5.45
CA MET A 116 -8.64 -17.36 6.88
C MET A 116 -9.09 -18.72 7.41
N GLU A 117 -8.15 -19.46 8.01
CA GLU A 117 -8.45 -20.81 8.50
C GLU A 117 -7.47 -21.24 9.60
N LYS A 118 -7.85 -22.26 10.36
CA LYS A 118 -6.93 -23.02 11.22
C LYS A 118 -6.22 -24.06 10.38
N ILE A 119 -4.90 -24.11 10.46
CA ILE A 119 -4.07 -25.09 9.74
C ILE A 119 -3.09 -25.79 10.68
N SER A 120 -2.60 -26.97 10.29
CA SER A 120 -1.31 -27.48 10.74
C SER A 120 -0.26 -26.72 9.95
N GLY A 121 0.57 -25.94 10.60
CA GLY A 121 1.41 -24.94 9.96
C GLY A 121 2.51 -25.52 9.06
N PRO A 122 3.04 -24.71 8.13
CA PRO A 122 4.35 -24.99 7.54
C PRO A 122 5.41 -25.00 8.65
N HIS A 123 6.35 -25.96 8.61
CA HIS A 123 7.41 -26.08 9.62
C HIS A 123 8.16 -24.76 9.83
N GLU A 124 8.46 -24.02 8.75
CA GLU A 124 9.11 -22.71 8.87
C GLU A 124 8.31 -21.74 9.75
N ALA A 125 6.98 -21.72 9.62
CA ALA A 125 6.15 -20.82 10.43
C ALA A 125 6.18 -21.21 11.91
N ASN A 126 6.08 -22.51 12.22
CA ASN A 126 6.16 -23.00 13.59
C ASN A 126 7.52 -22.70 14.22
N GLU A 127 8.63 -22.93 13.51
CA GLU A 127 9.99 -22.60 13.96
C GLU A 127 10.15 -21.10 14.23
N ARG A 128 9.71 -20.24 13.30
CA ARG A 128 9.77 -18.78 13.45
C ARG A 128 8.93 -18.24 14.61
N LEU A 129 7.87 -18.96 14.96
CA LEU A 129 7.01 -18.66 16.11
C LEU A 129 7.44 -19.32 17.41
N SER A 130 8.54 -20.08 17.39
CA SER A 130 9.04 -20.84 18.54
C SER A 130 8.03 -21.86 19.09
N LEU A 131 7.29 -22.51 18.20
CA LEU A 131 6.27 -23.51 18.49
C LEU A 131 6.76 -24.92 18.12
N SER A 132 6.06 -25.94 18.62
CA SER A 132 6.23 -27.31 18.13
C SER A 132 5.82 -27.41 16.68
N LEU A 133 6.46 -28.29 15.88
CA LEU A 133 6.25 -28.39 14.43
C LEU A 133 4.80 -28.68 14.05
N ASP A 134 4.06 -29.35 14.92
CA ASP A 134 2.65 -29.73 14.70
C ASP A 134 1.65 -28.76 15.35
N ALA A 135 2.14 -27.66 15.96
CA ALA A 135 1.26 -26.69 16.61
C ALA A 135 0.28 -26.07 15.60
N PRO A 136 -1.01 -25.98 15.96
CA PRO A 136 -1.99 -25.38 15.07
C PRO A 136 -1.77 -23.87 14.93
N LEU A 137 -1.89 -23.36 13.70
CA LEU A 137 -1.77 -21.96 13.38
C LEU A 137 -3.07 -21.39 12.80
N ILE A 138 -3.28 -20.11 13.03
CA ILE A 138 -4.16 -19.28 12.21
C ILE A 138 -3.39 -18.91 10.95
N TYR A 139 -3.95 -19.25 9.80
CA TYR A 139 -3.49 -18.78 8.50
C TYR A 139 -4.43 -17.69 8.00
N LEU A 140 -3.90 -16.50 7.75
CA LEU A 140 -4.63 -15.36 7.20
C LEU A 140 -3.90 -14.85 5.97
N SER A 141 -4.52 -14.96 4.79
CA SER A 141 -3.97 -14.43 3.55
C SER A 141 -4.81 -13.28 3.01
N ARG A 142 -4.13 -12.18 2.63
CA ARG A 142 -4.77 -10.95 2.21
C ARG A 142 -4.07 -10.34 1.00
N VAL A 143 -4.86 -9.74 0.12
CA VAL A 143 -4.35 -8.80 -0.90
C VAL A 143 -4.69 -7.39 -0.45
N ARG A 144 -3.69 -6.52 -0.44
CA ARG A 144 -3.86 -5.11 -0.10
C ARG A 144 -3.63 -4.26 -1.33
N SER A 145 -4.57 -3.35 -1.57
CA SER A 145 -4.65 -2.54 -2.79
C SER A 145 -4.81 -1.06 -2.44
N VAL A 146 -4.43 -0.20 -3.37
CA VAL A 146 -4.83 1.21 -3.38
C VAL A 146 -5.68 1.41 -4.62
N ALA A 147 -6.85 2.00 -4.45
CA ALA A 147 -7.90 2.05 -5.47
C ALA A 147 -8.19 0.64 -6.04
N THR A 148 -7.93 0.40 -7.31
CA THR A 148 -8.10 -0.90 -7.99
C THR A 148 -6.80 -1.68 -8.15
N THR A 149 -5.65 -1.11 -7.72
CA THR A 149 -4.33 -1.69 -7.98
C THR A 149 -3.84 -2.51 -6.79
N PRO A 150 -3.69 -3.85 -6.91
CA PRO A 150 -3.07 -4.67 -5.89
C PRO A 150 -1.59 -4.32 -5.73
N LEU A 151 -1.15 -4.10 -4.48
CA LEU A 151 0.23 -3.72 -4.16
C LEU A 151 1.01 -4.85 -3.51
N VAL A 152 0.36 -5.58 -2.61
CA VAL A 152 1.01 -6.63 -1.82
C VAL A 152 0.05 -7.78 -1.52
N TYR A 153 0.58 -9.00 -1.62
CA TYR A 153 -0.04 -10.23 -1.12
C TYR A 153 0.68 -10.64 0.16
N VAL A 154 -0.07 -10.84 1.23
CA VAL A 154 0.47 -11.16 2.57
C VAL A 154 -0.13 -12.44 3.07
N GLU A 155 0.72 -13.37 3.50
CA GLU A 155 0.37 -14.57 4.25
C GLU A 155 0.86 -14.38 5.68
N THR A 156 -0.03 -14.51 6.65
CA THR A 156 0.23 -14.31 8.07
C THR A 156 -0.08 -15.60 8.83
N PHE A 157 0.81 -15.98 9.72
CA PHE A 157 0.72 -17.14 10.59
C PHE A 157 0.80 -16.69 12.05
N MET A 158 -0.11 -17.20 12.89
CA MET A 158 -0.15 -16.89 14.32
C MET A 158 -0.52 -18.14 15.12
N PRO A 159 -0.05 -18.28 16.37
CA PRO A 159 -0.46 -19.37 17.26
C PRO A 159 -1.99 -19.43 17.41
N TYR A 160 -2.59 -20.58 17.05
CA TYR A 160 -4.05 -20.68 17.11
C TYR A 160 -4.60 -20.67 18.52
N ASP A 161 -3.99 -21.42 19.42
CA ASP A 161 -4.53 -21.60 20.78
C ASP A 161 -4.54 -20.29 21.56
N GLU A 162 -3.51 -19.46 21.37
CA GLU A 162 -3.41 -18.14 22.00
C GLU A 162 -4.35 -17.10 21.36
N TYR A 163 -4.52 -17.15 20.03
CA TYR A 163 -5.16 -16.05 19.30
C TYR A 163 -6.46 -16.43 18.58
N LYS A 164 -7.11 -17.54 18.93
CA LYS A 164 -8.31 -18.08 18.26
C LYS A 164 -9.49 -17.09 18.12
N ARG A 165 -9.61 -16.07 19.02
CA ARG A 165 -10.64 -15.04 18.89
C ARG A 165 -10.47 -14.15 17.66
N LEU A 166 -9.26 -14.08 17.09
CA LEU A 166 -9.01 -13.37 15.83
C LEU A 166 -9.78 -13.99 14.65
N MET A 167 -10.13 -15.27 14.72
CA MET A 167 -10.94 -15.95 13.69
C MET A 167 -12.33 -15.31 13.50
N GLN A 168 -12.79 -14.49 14.44
CA GLN A 168 -14.09 -13.80 14.38
C GLN A 168 -13.95 -12.34 13.92
N VAL A 169 -12.74 -11.88 13.63
CA VAL A 169 -12.47 -10.49 13.22
C VAL A 169 -12.59 -10.36 11.70
N ASP A 170 -13.32 -9.36 11.25
CA ASP A 170 -13.35 -8.98 9.84
C ASP A 170 -12.08 -8.16 9.49
N PHE A 171 -11.10 -8.82 8.87
CA PHE A 171 -9.86 -8.20 8.43
C PHE A 171 -9.95 -7.49 7.07
N THR A 172 -11.12 -7.33 6.51
CA THR A 172 -11.32 -6.44 5.37
C THR A 172 -11.28 -4.98 5.80
N VAL A 173 -11.71 -4.71 7.05
CA VAL A 173 -11.82 -3.35 7.63
C VAL A 173 -10.99 -3.15 8.91
N ASN A 174 -10.53 -4.22 9.56
CA ASN A 174 -9.75 -4.11 10.80
C ASN A 174 -8.26 -4.40 10.57
N SER A 175 -7.40 -3.67 11.28
CA SER A 175 -5.98 -3.96 11.36
C SER A 175 -5.72 -5.17 12.27
N LEU A 176 -4.73 -6.01 11.91
CA LEU A 176 -4.33 -7.15 12.73
C LEU A 176 -3.76 -6.68 14.09
N TYR A 177 -2.90 -5.65 14.08
CA TYR A 177 -2.27 -5.17 15.31
C TYR A 177 -3.25 -4.48 16.23
N GLU A 178 -4.22 -3.72 15.67
CA GLU A 178 -5.33 -3.19 16.48
C GLU A 178 -6.20 -4.29 17.09
N ALA A 179 -6.48 -5.36 16.34
CA ALA A 179 -7.25 -6.48 16.86
C ALA A 179 -6.51 -7.19 18.00
N LEU A 180 -5.18 -7.35 17.90
CA LEU A 180 -4.34 -7.88 18.99
C LEU A 180 -4.42 -6.99 20.24
N GLU A 181 -4.28 -5.68 20.07
CA GLU A 181 -4.34 -4.73 21.18
C GLU A 181 -5.73 -4.71 21.85
N LYS A 182 -6.79 -4.65 21.04
CA LYS A 182 -8.18 -4.63 21.52
C LYS A 182 -8.62 -5.92 22.22
N LEU A 183 -8.28 -7.10 21.63
CA LEU A 183 -8.78 -8.38 22.13
C LEU A 183 -7.87 -9.04 23.17
N TYR A 184 -6.56 -8.79 23.09
CA TYR A 184 -5.58 -9.50 23.92
C TYR A 184 -4.68 -8.58 24.73
N ARG A 185 -4.79 -7.24 24.54
CA ARG A 185 -3.91 -6.23 25.14
C ARG A 185 -2.43 -6.43 24.81
N ILE A 186 -2.16 -7.02 23.66
CA ILE A 186 -0.81 -7.26 23.16
C ILE A 186 -0.47 -6.17 22.15
N ARG A 187 0.62 -5.46 22.41
CA ARG A 187 1.15 -4.44 21.52
C ARG A 187 2.45 -4.95 20.87
N VAL A 188 2.42 -5.08 19.54
CA VAL A 188 3.63 -5.37 18.80
C VAL A 188 4.57 -4.16 18.86
N ASN A 189 5.78 -4.36 19.41
CA ASN A 189 6.75 -3.27 19.62
C ASN A 189 8.11 -3.52 18.97
N ARG A 190 8.35 -4.73 18.45
CA ARG A 190 9.58 -5.09 17.75
C ARG A 190 9.30 -6.05 16.61
N VAL A 191 9.97 -5.84 15.47
CA VAL A 191 9.95 -6.78 14.34
C VAL A 191 11.34 -7.07 13.84
N ARG A 192 11.53 -8.28 13.32
CA ARG A 192 12.68 -8.67 12.51
C ARG A 192 12.22 -8.94 11.09
N ARG A 193 12.85 -8.31 10.10
CA ARG A 193 12.51 -8.42 8.68
C ARG A 193 13.66 -8.93 7.85
N GLU A 194 13.36 -9.83 6.93
CA GLU A 194 14.29 -10.38 5.94
C GLU A 194 13.75 -10.07 4.54
N PHE A 195 14.58 -9.54 3.66
CA PHE A 195 14.22 -9.10 2.31
C PHE A 195 14.88 -9.94 1.26
N VAL A 196 14.09 -10.45 0.31
CA VAL A 196 14.58 -11.27 -0.80
C VAL A 196 13.85 -10.88 -2.08
N ALA A 197 14.57 -10.74 -3.17
CA ALA A 197 13.97 -10.63 -4.50
C ALA A 197 13.54 -12.03 -4.98
N VAL A 198 12.28 -12.14 -5.42
CA VAL A 198 11.71 -13.39 -5.94
C VAL A 198 10.88 -13.11 -7.20
N ASN A 199 10.62 -14.15 -7.98
CA ASN A 199 9.71 -14.05 -9.11
C ASN A 199 8.29 -14.48 -8.70
N ALA A 200 7.28 -13.82 -9.26
CA ALA A 200 5.89 -14.14 -9.01
C ALA A 200 5.53 -15.55 -9.48
N ARG A 201 5.01 -16.37 -8.57
CA ARG A 201 4.40 -17.67 -8.88
C ARG A 201 3.01 -17.46 -9.49
N PRO A 202 2.40 -18.49 -10.12
CA PRO A 202 1.09 -18.36 -10.76
C PRO A 202 0.01 -17.77 -9.86
N LYS A 203 -0.12 -18.23 -8.61
CA LYS A 203 -1.09 -17.72 -7.63
C LYS A 203 -0.85 -16.25 -7.28
N GLU A 204 0.41 -15.88 -7.05
CA GLU A 204 0.78 -14.50 -6.72
C GLU A 204 0.54 -13.56 -7.90
N ALA A 205 0.86 -14.03 -9.11
CA ALA A 205 0.63 -13.26 -10.34
C ALA A 205 -0.85 -12.98 -10.57
N GLU A 206 -1.71 -13.96 -10.33
CA GLU A 206 -3.17 -13.82 -10.41
C GLU A 206 -3.69 -12.82 -9.37
N LEU A 207 -3.34 -13.02 -8.08
CA LEU A 207 -3.78 -12.18 -6.98
C LEU A 207 -3.30 -10.72 -7.09
N LEU A 208 -2.09 -10.52 -7.60
CA LEU A 208 -1.48 -9.20 -7.78
C LEU A 208 -1.77 -8.59 -9.17
N GLN A 209 -2.51 -9.29 -10.03
CA GLN A 209 -2.86 -8.87 -11.40
C GLN A 209 -1.63 -8.47 -12.22
N ILE A 210 -0.59 -9.32 -12.18
CA ILE A 210 0.67 -9.13 -12.90
C ILE A 210 1.00 -10.36 -13.75
N THR A 211 1.96 -10.21 -14.65
CA THR A 211 2.45 -11.35 -15.43
C THR A 211 3.25 -12.32 -14.55
N ARG A 212 3.22 -13.61 -14.90
CA ARG A 212 4.07 -14.63 -14.26
C ARG A 212 5.54 -14.23 -14.39
N ASN A 213 6.34 -14.61 -13.43
CA ASN A 213 7.77 -14.29 -13.33
C ASN A 213 8.09 -12.79 -13.19
N LYS A 214 7.10 -11.92 -12.94
CA LYS A 214 7.36 -10.53 -12.58
C LYS A 214 8.13 -10.49 -11.25
N ALA A 215 9.09 -9.57 -11.15
CA ALA A 215 9.87 -9.39 -9.93
C ALA A 215 9.00 -8.91 -8.76
N LEU A 216 9.13 -9.58 -7.63
CA LEU A 216 8.54 -9.21 -6.35
C LEU A 216 9.64 -9.01 -5.31
N ILE A 217 9.37 -8.15 -4.34
CA ILE A 217 10.18 -8.05 -3.12
C ILE A 217 9.43 -8.84 -2.04
N GLN A 218 9.99 -9.97 -1.64
CA GLN A 218 9.48 -10.77 -0.54
C GLN A 218 10.05 -10.26 0.77
N VAL A 219 9.18 -10.01 1.73
CA VAL A 219 9.53 -9.62 3.09
C VAL A 219 9.01 -10.67 4.05
N LYS A 220 9.91 -11.37 4.75
CA LYS A 220 9.56 -12.22 5.87
C LYS A 220 9.67 -11.42 7.15
N THR A 221 8.62 -11.38 7.94
CA THR A 221 8.55 -10.64 9.20
C THR A 221 8.26 -11.58 10.36
N VAL A 222 9.02 -11.45 11.43
CA VAL A 222 8.67 -12.01 12.74
C VAL A 222 8.39 -10.84 13.67
N ALA A 223 7.20 -10.82 14.28
CA ALA A 223 6.76 -9.76 15.17
C ALA A 223 6.77 -10.22 16.63
N TYR A 224 7.21 -9.33 17.51
CA TYR A 224 7.37 -9.57 18.94
C TYR A 224 6.61 -8.51 19.74
N SER A 225 6.26 -8.90 20.97
CA SER A 225 5.70 -8.02 21.99
C SER A 225 6.39 -8.31 23.31
N ASP A 226 6.63 -7.27 24.12
CA ASP A 226 7.14 -7.45 25.48
C ASP A 226 6.07 -8.01 26.43
N ASP A 227 4.81 -8.02 26.00
CA ASP A 227 3.67 -8.55 26.77
C ASP A 227 3.61 -10.09 26.76
N VAL A 228 4.35 -10.75 25.84
CA VAL A 228 4.36 -12.20 25.67
C VAL A 228 5.75 -12.73 25.36
N HIS A 229 6.03 -13.98 25.77
CA HIS A 229 7.35 -14.58 25.62
C HIS A 229 7.69 -14.96 24.18
N ASN A 230 6.73 -15.58 23.47
CA ASN A 230 6.93 -16.07 22.11
C ASN A 230 6.61 -15.00 21.06
N PRO A 231 7.15 -15.12 19.82
CA PRO A 231 6.74 -14.28 18.72
C PRO A 231 5.22 -14.36 18.48
N VAL A 232 4.62 -13.18 18.20
CA VAL A 232 3.16 -13.05 18.04
C VAL A 232 2.72 -13.44 16.64
N GLU A 233 3.53 -13.09 15.64
CA GLU A 233 3.23 -13.24 14.21
C GLU A 233 4.48 -13.61 13.43
N PHE A 234 4.29 -14.50 12.45
CA PHE A 234 5.18 -14.67 11.32
C PHE A 234 4.41 -14.36 10.03
N SER A 235 4.94 -13.51 9.18
CA SER A 235 4.30 -13.19 7.91
C SER A 235 5.27 -13.17 6.74
N ILE A 236 4.72 -13.46 5.56
CA ILE A 236 5.41 -13.42 4.28
C ILE A 236 4.62 -12.48 3.37
N ALA A 237 5.14 -11.28 3.17
CA ALA A 237 4.57 -10.28 2.29
C ALA A 237 5.32 -10.26 0.96
N ARG A 238 4.59 -10.23 -0.16
CA ARG A 238 5.15 -10.16 -1.51
C ARG A 238 4.65 -8.91 -2.19
N TYR A 239 5.54 -7.93 -2.26
CA TYR A 239 5.29 -6.62 -2.83
C TYR A 239 5.61 -6.61 -4.32
N ARG A 240 4.79 -5.96 -5.12
CA ARG A 240 5.09 -5.71 -6.53
C ARG A 240 6.33 -4.84 -6.65
N GLY A 241 7.40 -5.35 -7.27
CA GLY A 241 8.68 -4.65 -7.42
C GLY A 241 8.65 -3.45 -8.38
N ASP A 242 7.63 -3.38 -9.23
CA ASP A 242 7.40 -2.26 -10.15
C ASP A 242 6.71 -1.06 -9.48
N LEU A 243 5.99 -1.27 -8.38
CA LEU A 243 5.22 -0.23 -7.68
C LEU A 243 5.80 0.13 -6.31
N ASN A 244 6.58 -0.77 -5.69
CA ASN A 244 7.09 -0.56 -4.34
C ASN A 244 8.58 -0.26 -4.35
N LYS A 245 8.99 0.77 -3.60
CA LYS A 245 10.37 1.13 -3.34
C LYS A 245 10.58 1.25 -1.84
N PHE A 246 11.52 0.48 -1.32
CA PHE A 246 11.89 0.54 0.09
C PHE A 246 13.13 1.41 0.28
N SER A 247 13.08 2.34 1.23
CA SER A 247 14.18 3.23 1.57
C SER A 247 14.45 3.17 3.06
N VAL A 248 15.72 3.01 3.43
CA VAL A 248 16.20 3.09 4.81
C VAL A 248 17.21 4.23 4.87
N GLU A 249 17.01 5.15 5.79
CA GLU A 249 17.98 6.20 6.11
C GLU A 249 18.71 5.83 7.40
N LEU A 250 20.02 5.77 7.33
CA LEU A 250 20.88 5.46 8.47
C LEU A 250 21.73 6.71 8.79
N SER A 251 21.66 7.18 10.03
CA SER A 251 22.56 8.22 10.57
C SER A 251 23.64 7.58 11.45
N ARG A 252 24.82 8.18 11.48
CA ARG A 252 25.95 7.75 12.30
C ARG A 252 26.15 8.72 13.45
#